data_183ad0d114d6c0e24240af5ba2c2fa4f
#
_entry.id   183ad0d114d6c0e24240af5ba2c2fa4f
#
_cell.length_a   1.000
_cell.length_b   1.000
_cell.length_c   1.000
_cell.angle_alpha   90.00
_cell.angle_beta   90.00
_cell.angle_gamma   90.00
#
_symmetry.space_group_name_H-M   'P 1'
#
loop_
_entity.id
_entity.type
_entity.pdbx_description
1 polymer ?
#
loop_
_entity_poly.entity_id
_entity_poly.type
_entity_poly.pdbx_seq_one_letter_code
_entity_poly.pdbx_strand_id
1 'polypeptide(L)'
;NGDGFTETDLTDKGLKQAFLLGERFKDEKIDAIYTSTLIRAVRTGGEIYKYHKNAKFNIFTTLMEKGTDKDYTGLPDDVLQNIIPDAVIRDRTPLGEETQEKALERAKKVINTILTENEENSNVVIVAHVMFNTYLILAATGLGLIPDFNFSQENTGVTLIRYLYENGVKKTKLTYVNDCTHLIK
;
A
#
# COMPACT_ATOMS: atom_id res chain seq x y z
N ASN A 1 13.19 13.17 -18.43
CA ASN A 1 13.89 12.65 -17.24
C ASN A 1 13.05 13.02 -16.01
N GLY A 2 11.91 12.40 -15.84
CA GLY A 2 11.20 12.44 -14.58
C GLY A 2 11.91 11.46 -13.65
N ASP A 3 12.56 11.97 -12.65
CA ASP A 3 12.91 11.27 -11.45
C ASP A 3 11.62 10.57 -10.98
N GLY A 4 11.58 9.28 -10.95
CA GLY A 4 10.38 8.43 -10.72
C GLY A 4 9.64 8.66 -9.40
N PHE A 5 9.81 9.81 -8.77
CA PHE A 5 9.26 10.24 -7.50
C PHE A 5 8.16 11.32 -7.64
N THR A 6 8.00 11.89 -8.85
CA THR A 6 6.96 12.88 -9.13
C THR A 6 5.60 12.25 -9.39
N GLU A 7 4.55 13.05 -9.33
CA GLU A 7 3.19 12.65 -9.61
C GLU A 7 3.05 12.21 -11.07
N THR A 8 2.95 10.90 -11.29
CA THR A 8 2.73 10.30 -12.61
C THR A 8 1.55 9.35 -12.54
N ASP A 9 0.68 9.45 -13.54
CA ASP A 9 -0.46 8.56 -13.66
C ASP A 9 -0.07 7.19 -14.23
N LEU A 10 -1.00 6.24 -14.21
CA LEU A 10 -0.84 4.93 -14.80
C LEU A 10 -0.77 5.05 -16.33
N THR A 11 0.18 4.34 -16.92
CA THR A 11 0.20 4.09 -18.38
C THR A 11 -0.92 3.11 -18.75
N ASP A 12 -1.21 2.94 -20.06
CA ASP A 12 -2.17 1.94 -20.53
C ASP A 12 -1.85 0.53 -20.02
N LYS A 13 -0.58 0.17 -19.96
CA LYS A 13 -0.12 -1.08 -19.34
C LYS A 13 -0.45 -1.11 -17.84
N GLY A 14 -0.20 -0.02 -17.12
CA GLY A 14 -0.49 0.12 -15.70
C GLY A 14 -1.99 0.04 -15.41
N LEU A 15 -2.83 0.68 -16.22
CA LEU A 15 -4.29 0.59 -16.13
C LEU A 15 -4.78 -0.85 -16.31
N LYS A 16 -4.23 -1.58 -17.30
CA LYS A 16 -4.55 -3.00 -17.50
C LYS A 16 -4.10 -3.86 -16.31
N GLN A 17 -2.92 -3.63 -15.76
CA GLN A 17 -2.42 -4.34 -14.59
C GLN A 17 -3.29 -4.07 -13.35
N ALA A 18 -3.68 -2.82 -13.12
CA ALA A 18 -4.59 -2.44 -12.03
C ALA A 18 -5.98 -3.10 -12.18
N PHE A 19 -6.53 -3.11 -13.39
CA PHE A 19 -7.78 -3.82 -13.69
C PHE A 19 -7.69 -5.31 -13.35
N LEU A 20 -6.63 -6.00 -13.80
CA LEU A 20 -6.41 -7.42 -13.51
C LEU A 20 -6.23 -7.69 -12.01
N LEU A 21 -5.64 -6.74 -11.28
CA LEU A 21 -5.56 -6.82 -9.83
C LEU A 21 -6.95 -6.72 -9.19
N GLY A 22 -7.82 -5.81 -9.65
CA GLY A 22 -9.20 -5.73 -9.21
C GLY A 22 -9.96 -7.05 -9.43
N GLU A 23 -9.83 -7.64 -10.63
CA GLU A 23 -10.40 -8.95 -10.96
C GLU A 23 -9.90 -10.08 -10.05
N ARG A 24 -8.60 -10.03 -9.66
CA ARG A 24 -8.02 -11.01 -8.73
C ARG A 24 -8.69 -10.97 -7.36
N PHE A 25 -9.04 -9.78 -6.87
CA PHE A 25 -9.60 -9.59 -5.53
C PHE A 25 -11.14 -9.64 -5.48
N LYS A 26 -11.83 -9.70 -6.62
CA LYS A 26 -13.29 -9.51 -6.68
C LYS A 26 -14.11 -10.45 -5.79
N ASP A 27 -13.63 -11.69 -5.62
CA ASP A 27 -14.31 -12.73 -4.84
C ASP A 27 -13.75 -12.85 -3.40
N GLU A 28 -12.75 -12.03 -3.06
CA GLU A 28 -12.17 -11.99 -1.72
C GLU A 28 -12.99 -11.08 -0.81
N LYS A 29 -13.02 -11.34 0.48
CA LYS A 29 -13.56 -10.37 1.45
C LYS A 29 -12.48 -9.30 1.72
N ILE A 30 -12.76 -8.04 1.43
CA ILE A 30 -11.89 -6.90 1.75
C ILE A 30 -12.65 -5.92 2.65
N ASP A 31 -12.09 -5.65 3.83
CA ASP A 31 -12.69 -4.79 4.84
C ASP A 31 -12.15 -3.35 4.78
N ALA A 32 -10.89 -3.18 4.37
CA ALA A 32 -10.29 -1.87 4.21
C ALA A 32 -9.20 -1.86 3.11
N ILE A 33 -9.08 -0.71 2.45
CA ILE A 33 -8.06 -0.43 1.45
C ILE A 33 -7.31 0.82 1.91
N TYR A 34 -5.99 0.76 1.90
CA TYR A 34 -5.09 1.87 2.22
C TYR A 34 -4.20 2.16 1.02
N THR A 35 -4.15 3.42 0.59
CA THR A 35 -3.28 3.83 -0.51
C THR A 35 -2.44 5.04 -0.13
N SER A 36 -1.37 5.30 -0.86
CA SER A 36 -0.70 6.60 -0.80
C SER A 36 -1.54 7.68 -1.48
N THR A 37 -1.13 8.94 -1.32
CA THR A 37 -1.72 10.11 -1.98
C THR A 37 -1.31 10.26 -3.45
N LEU A 38 -0.45 9.38 -3.99
CA LEU A 38 -0.02 9.42 -5.39
C LEU A 38 -1.08 8.78 -6.30
N ILE A 39 -1.42 9.45 -7.41
CA ILE A 39 -2.54 9.07 -8.30
C ILE A 39 -2.49 7.61 -8.74
N ARG A 40 -1.30 7.10 -9.07
CA ARG A 40 -1.11 5.71 -9.49
C ARG A 40 -1.52 4.69 -8.43
N ALA A 41 -1.28 4.99 -7.15
CA ALA A 41 -1.69 4.12 -6.05
C ALA A 41 -3.20 4.22 -5.79
N VAL A 42 -3.76 5.43 -5.80
CA VAL A 42 -5.20 5.65 -5.63
C VAL A 42 -6.00 4.97 -6.75
N ARG A 43 -5.58 5.10 -8.00
CA ARG A 43 -6.24 4.43 -9.14
C ARG A 43 -6.11 2.90 -9.05
N THR A 44 -4.95 2.39 -8.67
CA THR A 44 -4.77 0.94 -8.47
C THR A 44 -5.66 0.40 -7.36
N GLY A 45 -5.71 1.07 -6.21
CA GLY A 45 -6.64 0.72 -5.12
C GLY A 45 -8.10 0.88 -5.53
N GLY A 46 -8.40 1.87 -6.37
CA GLY A 46 -9.72 2.12 -6.94
C GLY A 46 -10.26 0.95 -7.77
N GLU A 47 -9.40 0.23 -8.50
CA GLU A 47 -9.81 -0.96 -9.25
C GLU A 47 -10.27 -2.09 -8.32
N ILE A 48 -9.62 -2.27 -7.16
CA ILE A 48 -10.08 -3.21 -6.12
C ILE A 48 -11.39 -2.70 -5.51
N TYR A 49 -11.47 -1.41 -5.18
CA TYR A 49 -12.64 -0.79 -4.55
C TYR A 49 -13.92 -0.88 -5.40
N LYS A 50 -13.82 -1.03 -6.72
CA LYS A 50 -14.98 -1.24 -7.61
C LYS A 50 -15.81 -2.46 -7.18
N TYR A 51 -15.17 -3.50 -6.66
CA TYR A 51 -15.81 -4.75 -6.21
C TYR A 51 -16.13 -4.75 -4.71
N HIS A 52 -15.58 -3.81 -3.94
CA HIS A 52 -15.65 -3.79 -2.47
C HIS A 52 -16.13 -2.45 -1.94
N LYS A 53 -17.32 -1.98 -2.39
CA LYS A 53 -17.88 -0.65 -2.04
C LYS A 53 -18.17 -0.45 -0.55
N ASN A 54 -18.25 -1.54 0.23
CA ASN A 54 -18.40 -1.48 1.68
C ASN A 54 -17.06 -1.41 2.43
N ALA A 55 -15.94 -1.61 1.75
CA ALA A 55 -14.62 -1.47 2.36
C ALA A 55 -14.31 0.00 2.67
N LYS A 56 -13.65 0.25 3.78
CA LYS A 56 -13.14 1.60 4.10
C LYS A 56 -11.98 1.92 3.16
N PHE A 57 -12.06 3.02 2.42
CA PHE A 57 -10.96 3.47 1.56
C PHE A 57 -10.20 4.62 2.24
N ASN A 58 -8.93 4.40 2.58
CA ASN A 58 -8.10 5.35 3.30
C ASN A 58 -6.90 5.77 2.44
N ILE A 59 -6.60 7.07 2.42
CA ILE A 59 -5.49 7.65 1.68
C ILE A 59 -4.52 8.32 2.66
N PHE A 60 -3.28 7.84 2.70
CA PHE A 60 -2.25 8.27 3.65
C PHE A 60 -1.02 8.81 2.94
N THR A 61 -0.57 10.02 3.25
CA THR A 61 0.73 10.54 2.83
C THR A 61 1.88 9.64 3.29
N THR A 62 1.76 9.07 4.47
CA THR A 62 2.74 8.14 5.04
C THR A 62 2.89 6.81 4.28
N LEU A 63 2.08 6.55 3.26
CA LEU A 63 2.25 5.43 2.33
C LEU A 63 2.99 5.80 1.04
N MET A 64 3.40 7.07 0.85
CA MET A 64 4.16 7.49 -0.33
C MET A 64 5.51 6.79 -0.44
N GLU A 65 6.06 6.83 -1.65
CA GLU A 65 7.36 6.22 -1.96
C GLU A 65 8.49 6.87 -1.15
N LYS A 66 9.46 6.07 -0.74
CA LYS A 66 10.70 6.56 -0.14
C LYS A 66 11.46 7.41 -1.15
N GLY A 67 11.92 8.59 -0.72
CA GLY A 67 12.62 9.53 -1.59
C GLY A 67 11.70 10.41 -2.44
N THR A 68 10.38 10.42 -2.19
CA THR A 68 9.50 11.46 -2.70
C THR A 68 10.00 12.84 -2.24
N ASP A 69 9.79 13.87 -3.07
CA ASP A 69 10.16 15.24 -2.73
C ASP A 69 9.71 15.56 -1.29
N LYS A 70 10.65 16.08 -0.52
CA LYS A 70 10.52 16.26 0.94
C LYS A 70 9.30 17.08 1.36
N ASP A 71 8.86 18.01 0.51
CA ASP A 71 7.76 18.93 0.77
C ASP A 71 6.45 18.50 0.08
N TYR A 72 6.51 17.46 -0.76
CA TYR A 72 5.35 16.97 -1.50
C TYR A 72 4.47 16.07 -0.64
N THR A 73 3.16 16.27 -0.69
CA THR A 73 2.16 15.50 0.08
C THR A 73 1.14 14.76 -0.78
N GLY A 74 1.36 14.73 -2.09
CA GLY A 74 0.45 14.11 -3.06
C GLY A 74 -0.58 15.10 -3.64
N LEU A 75 -1.52 14.60 -4.40
CA LEU A 75 -2.57 15.41 -5.02
C LEU A 75 -3.46 16.09 -3.98
N PRO A 76 -4.10 17.24 -4.34
CA PRO A 76 -5.11 17.89 -3.51
C PRO A 76 -6.29 16.95 -3.17
N ASP A 77 -6.92 17.20 -2.03
CA ASP A 77 -8.00 16.34 -1.51
C ASP A 77 -9.20 16.25 -2.45
N ASP A 78 -9.58 17.36 -3.06
CA ASP A 78 -10.68 17.43 -4.03
C ASP A 78 -10.39 16.56 -5.27
N VAL A 79 -9.13 16.53 -5.73
CA VAL A 79 -8.72 15.67 -6.86
C VAL A 79 -8.78 14.19 -6.45
N LEU A 80 -8.32 13.85 -5.25
CA LEU A 80 -8.39 12.49 -4.73
C LEU A 80 -9.83 12.02 -4.53
N GLN A 81 -10.68 12.88 -3.99
CA GLN A 81 -12.12 12.61 -3.81
C GLN A 81 -12.88 12.51 -5.12
N ASN A 82 -12.46 13.22 -6.18
CA ASN A 82 -13.04 13.01 -7.52
C ASN A 82 -12.74 11.59 -8.07
N ILE A 83 -11.65 10.96 -7.65
CA ILE A 83 -11.32 9.58 -8.05
C ILE A 83 -12.08 8.57 -7.15
N ILE A 84 -12.07 8.79 -5.84
CA ILE A 84 -12.74 7.95 -4.84
C ILE A 84 -13.56 8.86 -3.90
N PRO A 85 -14.83 9.11 -4.18
CA PRO A 85 -15.65 10.06 -3.42
C PRO A 85 -15.75 9.75 -1.92
N ASP A 86 -15.78 8.46 -1.56
CA ASP A 86 -15.93 8.01 -0.17
C ASP A 86 -14.60 7.84 0.56
N ALA A 87 -13.47 8.26 -0.05
CA ALA A 87 -12.16 8.10 0.56
C ALA A 87 -11.99 9.00 1.79
N VAL A 88 -11.43 8.42 2.84
CA VAL A 88 -10.97 9.15 4.01
C VAL A 88 -9.50 9.50 3.81
N ILE A 89 -9.24 10.78 3.57
CA ILE A 89 -7.87 11.30 3.38
C ILE A 89 -7.34 11.70 4.76
N ARG A 90 -6.21 11.12 5.12
CA ARG A 90 -5.57 11.37 6.42
C ARG A 90 -4.11 11.70 6.23
N ASP A 91 -3.59 12.48 7.18
CA ASP A 91 -2.18 12.78 7.28
C ASP A 91 -1.63 13.42 5.98
N ARG A 92 -1.50 14.73 6.00
CA ARG A 92 -0.96 15.52 4.90
C ARG A 92 0.41 16.09 5.28
N THR A 93 1.09 15.44 6.23
CA THR A 93 2.41 15.86 6.68
C THR A 93 3.46 15.47 5.64
N PRO A 94 4.29 16.41 5.18
CA PRO A 94 5.42 16.09 4.31
C PRO A 94 6.36 15.09 4.95
N LEU A 95 6.92 14.17 4.16
CA LEU A 95 7.81 13.12 4.69
C LEU A 95 9.20 13.63 5.06
N GLY A 96 9.62 14.75 4.46
CA GLY A 96 10.97 15.28 4.65
C GLY A 96 12.05 14.37 4.06
N GLU A 97 13.30 14.63 4.44
CA GLU A 97 14.41 13.74 4.08
C GLU A 97 14.37 12.45 4.89
N GLU A 98 14.44 11.30 4.21
CA GLU A 98 14.20 10.01 4.80
C GLU A 98 15.38 9.04 4.60
N THR A 99 16.03 8.66 5.70
CA THR A 99 16.98 7.54 5.74
C THR A 99 16.23 6.19 5.72
N GLN A 100 16.97 5.09 5.63
CA GLN A 100 16.38 3.74 5.70
C GLN A 100 15.73 3.48 7.07
N GLU A 101 16.35 3.96 8.14
CA GLU A 101 15.84 3.83 9.50
C GLU A 101 14.52 4.60 9.68
N LYS A 102 14.45 5.84 9.18
CA LYS A 102 13.22 6.65 9.21
C LYS A 102 12.11 5.99 8.39
N ALA A 103 12.44 5.43 7.22
CA ALA A 103 11.48 4.71 6.40
C ALA A 103 10.91 3.48 7.12
N LEU A 104 11.75 2.70 7.81
CA LEU A 104 11.31 1.56 8.62
C LEU A 104 10.44 2.02 9.81
N GLU A 105 10.82 3.09 10.51
CA GLU A 105 10.02 3.63 11.61
C GLU A 105 8.65 4.15 11.13
N ARG A 106 8.61 4.80 9.95
CA ARG A 106 7.35 5.20 9.30
C ARG A 106 6.49 3.96 8.98
N ALA A 107 7.09 2.95 8.38
CA ALA A 107 6.40 1.70 8.06
C ALA A 107 5.84 1.01 9.31
N LYS A 108 6.60 0.95 10.42
CA LYS A 108 6.10 0.42 11.71
C LYS A 108 4.89 1.20 12.23
N LYS A 109 4.94 2.54 12.15
CA LYS A 109 3.79 3.37 12.54
C LYS A 109 2.56 3.09 11.69
N VAL A 110 2.73 3.01 10.36
CA VAL A 110 1.64 2.69 9.43
C VAL A 110 1.04 1.31 9.74
N ILE A 111 1.86 0.27 9.88
CA ILE A 111 1.38 -1.08 10.21
C ILE A 111 0.64 -1.09 11.55
N ASN A 112 1.18 -0.42 12.56
CA ASN A 112 0.53 -0.32 13.87
C ASN A 112 -0.84 0.40 13.77
N THR A 113 -0.92 1.52 13.06
CA THR A 113 -2.17 2.24 12.81
C THR A 113 -3.19 1.33 12.14
N ILE A 114 -2.81 0.62 11.08
CA ILE A 114 -3.69 -0.30 10.37
C ILE A 114 -4.20 -1.42 11.28
N LEU A 115 -3.32 -2.01 12.09
CA LEU A 115 -3.69 -3.09 13.02
C LEU A 115 -4.61 -2.61 14.15
N THR A 116 -4.49 -1.35 14.59
CA THR A 116 -5.35 -0.80 15.64
C THR A 116 -6.70 -0.30 15.13
N GLU A 117 -6.80 0.08 13.88
CA GLU A 117 -8.03 0.62 13.28
C GLU A 117 -8.94 -0.46 12.67
N ASN A 118 -8.45 -1.67 12.50
CA ASN A 118 -9.20 -2.78 11.93
C ASN A 118 -9.38 -3.89 12.96
N GLU A 119 -10.54 -4.52 12.91
CA GLU A 119 -10.88 -5.64 13.79
C GLU A 119 -10.02 -6.88 13.50
N GLU A 120 -9.92 -7.78 14.47
CA GLU A 120 -9.35 -9.10 14.25
C GLU A 120 -10.11 -9.82 13.12
N ASN A 121 -9.39 -10.56 12.28
CA ASN A 121 -9.90 -11.23 11.08
C ASN A 121 -10.32 -10.30 9.93
N SER A 122 -9.98 -9.02 9.96
CA SER A 122 -10.13 -8.13 8.82
C SER A 122 -9.12 -8.44 7.73
N ASN A 123 -9.56 -8.38 6.49
CA ASN A 123 -8.70 -8.43 5.31
C ASN A 123 -8.43 -7.00 4.83
N VAL A 124 -7.18 -6.59 4.89
CA VAL A 124 -6.75 -5.23 4.55
C VAL A 124 -5.81 -5.28 3.35
N VAL A 125 -6.07 -4.42 2.37
CA VAL A 125 -5.17 -4.22 1.23
C VAL A 125 -4.42 -2.90 1.39
N ILE A 126 -3.10 -2.95 1.21
CA ILE A 126 -2.23 -1.77 1.19
C ILE A 126 -1.65 -1.64 -0.22
N VAL A 127 -1.90 -0.51 -0.87
CA VAL A 127 -1.35 -0.17 -2.19
C VAL A 127 -0.33 0.94 -2.01
N ALA A 128 0.94 0.59 -2.04
CA ALA A 128 2.03 1.53 -1.87
C ALA A 128 3.05 1.39 -3.01
N HIS A 129 4.34 1.51 -2.75
CA HIS A 129 5.37 1.67 -3.76
C HIS A 129 6.54 0.71 -3.53
N VAL A 130 7.31 0.43 -4.59
CA VAL A 130 8.32 -0.63 -4.60
C VAL A 130 9.32 -0.53 -3.45
N MET A 131 9.93 0.64 -3.25
CA MET A 131 10.91 0.79 -2.16
C MET A 131 10.24 0.77 -0.80
N PHE A 132 9.13 1.51 -0.64
CA PHE A 132 8.44 1.57 0.64
C PHE A 132 7.78 0.24 1.03
N ASN A 133 7.34 -0.57 0.07
CA ASN A 133 6.83 -1.92 0.32
C ASN A 133 7.86 -2.83 1.01
N THR A 134 9.16 -2.68 0.72
CA THR A 134 10.20 -3.39 1.46
C THR A 134 10.11 -3.09 2.96
N TYR A 135 10.01 -1.82 3.33
CA TYR A 135 9.91 -1.42 4.74
C TYR A 135 8.58 -1.84 5.37
N LEU A 136 7.48 -1.81 4.62
CA LEU A 136 6.18 -2.33 5.10
C LEU A 136 6.25 -3.83 5.39
N ILE A 137 6.90 -4.63 4.53
CA ILE A 137 7.08 -6.07 4.76
C ILE A 137 7.97 -6.30 5.98
N LEU A 138 9.10 -5.60 6.12
CA LEU A 138 9.97 -5.69 7.29
C LEU A 138 9.21 -5.33 8.58
N ALA A 139 8.47 -4.23 8.57
CA ALA A 139 7.66 -3.80 9.71
C ALA A 139 6.58 -4.83 10.08
N ALA A 140 5.83 -5.31 9.08
CA ALA A 140 4.74 -6.25 9.28
C ALA A 140 5.22 -7.63 9.75
N THR A 141 6.43 -8.04 9.36
CA THR A 141 7.04 -9.31 9.79
C THR A 141 7.85 -9.18 11.08
N GLY A 142 8.06 -7.96 11.59
CA GLY A 142 8.87 -7.71 12.78
C GLY A 142 10.39 -7.81 12.53
N LEU A 143 10.80 -7.80 11.27
CA LEU A 143 12.22 -7.80 10.90
C LEU A 143 12.81 -6.40 11.01
N GLY A 144 14.08 -6.32 11.37
CA GLY A 144 14.87 -5.09 11.33
C GLY A 144 15.38 -4.79 9.92
N LEU A 145 16.15 -3.70 9.79
CA LEU A 145 16.88 -3.42 8.56
C LEU A 145 17.87 -4.52 8.26
N ILE A 146 17.91 -4.94 7.01
CA ILE A 146 18.91 -5.86 6.47
C ILE A 146 19.70 -5.05 5.46
N PRO A 147 21.03 -4.83 5.67
CA PRO A 147 21.84 -4.05 4.74
C PRO A 147 21.76 -4.61 3.31
N ASP A 148 21.66 -3.71 2.35
CA ASP A 148 21.65 -4.03 0.91
C ASP A 148 20.56 -5.04 0.47
N PHE A 149 19.46 -5.11 1.22
CA PHE A 149 18.38 -6.02 0.96
C PHE A 149 17.10 -5.28 0.54
N ASN A 150 16.47 -5.78 -0.51
CA ASN A 150 15.12 -5.36 -0.88
C ASN A 150 14.29 -6.56 -1.36
N PHE A 151 12.97 -6.47 -1.22
CA PHE A 151 12.05 -7.36 -1.90
C PHE A 151 11.84 -6.85 -3.33
N SER A 152 12.17 -7.68 -4.34
CA SER A 152 11.77 -7.38 -5.71
C SER A 152 10.25 -7.38 -5.82
N GLN A 153 9.69 -6.34 -6.43
CA GLN A 153 8.25 -6.20 -6.60
C GLN A 153 7.91 -5.68 -7.99
N GLU A 154 7.11 -6.45 -8.68
CA GLU A 154 6.50 -6.03 -9.94
C GLU A 154 5.30 -5.11 -9.69
N ASN A 155 4.94 -4.30 -10.69
CA ASN A 155 3.71 -3.52 -10.61
C ASN A 155 2.51 -4.45 -10.40
N THR A 156 1.70 -4.14 -9.39
CA THR A 156 0.57 -4.94 -8.92
C THR A 156 0.92 -6.33 -8.36
N GLY A 157 2.20 -6.63 -8.14
CA GLY A 157 2.62 -7.84 -7.43
C GLY A 157 2.05 -7.87 -6.01
N VAL A 158 1.49 -8.99 -5.60
CA VAL A 158 0.81 -9.16 -4.30
C VAL A 158 1.69 -9.89 -3.31
N THR A 159 1.82 -9.32 -2.11
CA THR A 159 2.47 -9.97 -0.96
C THR A 159 1.43 -10.21 0.11
N LEU A 160 1.34 -11.44 0.64
CA LEU A 160 0.38 -11.80 1.67
C LEU A 160 1.07 -12.09 3.00
N ILE A 161 0.71 -11.30 4.01
CA ILE A 161 1.12 -11.49 5.40
C ILE A 161 -0.13 -11.78 6.23
N ARG A 162 -0.07 -12.83 7.05
CA ARG A 162 -1.15 -13.20 7.96
C ARG A 162 -0.67 -13.10 9.40
N TYR A 163 -1.52 -12.54 10.24
CA TYR A 163 -1.36 -12.59 11.69
C TYR A 163 -2.31 -13.65 12.25
N LEU A 164 -1.75 -14.61 12.94
CA LEU A 164 -2.46 -15.71 13.57
C LEU A 164 -2.28 -15.61 15.08
N TYR A 165 -3.31 -15.89 15.83
CA TYR A 165 -3.23 -15.93 17.29
C TYR A 165 -3.43 -17.37 17.73
N GLU A 166 -2.39 -17.97 18.29
CA GLU A 166 -2.42 -19.33 18.85
C GLU A 166 -2.04 -19.27 20.32
N ASN A 167 -2.93 -19.69 21.20
CA ASN A 167 -2.76 -19.64 22.66
C ASN A 167 -2.37 -18.26 23.20
N GLY A 168 -2.96 -17.19 22.63
CA GLY A 168 -2.64 -15.79 22.99
C GLY A 168 -1.33 -15.24 22.44
N VAL A 169 -0.58 -16.04 21.67
CA VAL A 169 0.67 -15.62 21.03
C VAL A 169 0.42 -15.24 19.58
N LYS A 170 0.80 -14.02 19.20
CA LYS A 170 0.75 -13.54 17.83
C LYS A 170 1.85 -14.23 17.01
N LYS A 171 1.46 -14.91 15.95
CA LYS A 171 2.36 -15.46 14.94
C LYS A 171 2.20 -14.72 13.63
N THR A 172 3.29 -14.35 13.00
CA THR A 172 3.29 -13.71 11.68
C THR A 172 3.70 -14.73 10.62
N LYS A 173 2.89 -14.86 9.57
CA LYS A 173 3.16 -15.75 8.45
C LYS A 173 3.23 -14.95 7.15
N LEU A 174 4.42 -14.89 6.56
CA LEU A 174 4.62 -14.42 5.18
C LEU A 174 4.30 -15.59 4.25
N THR A 175 3.17 -15.51 3.53
CA THR A 175 2.65 -16.64 2.74
C THR A 175 3.24 -16.68 1.34
N TYR A 176 3.30 -15.52 0.69
CA TYR A 176 3.97 -15.32 -0.60
C TYR A 176 4.40 -13.87 -0.74
N VAL A 177 5.37 -13.64 -1.62
CA VAL A 177 5.91 -12.31 -1.95
C VAL A 177 5.84 -12.12 -3.45
N ASN A 178 5.39 -10.93 -3.90
CA ASN A 178 5.38 -10.54 -5.30
C ASN A 178 4.69 -11.55 -6.24
N ASP A 179 3.54 -12.09 -5.82
CA ASP A 179 2.74 -12.96 -6.67
C ASP A 179 2.05 -12.18 -7.77
N CYS A 180 2.43 -12.47 -9.02
CA CYS A 180 1.94 -11.82 -10.24
C CYS A 180 1.08 -12.74 -11.11
N THR A 181 0.55 -13.84 -10.57
CA THR A 181 -0.21 -14.85 -11.33
C THR A 181 -1.41 -14.28 -12.09
N HIS A 182 -2.03 -13.19 -11.58
CA HIS A 182 -3.12 -12.49 -12.25
C HIS A 182 -2.70 -11.77 -13.55
N LEU A 183 -1.40 -11.55 -13.76
CA LEU A 183 -0.86 -10.91 -14.97
C LEU A 183 -0.56 -11.92 -16.10
N ILE A 184 -0.56 -13.21 -15.77
CA ILE A 184 -0.29 -14.30 -16.71
C ILE A 184 -1.63 -14.76 -17.29
N LYS A 185 -2.00 -14.14 -18.41
CA LYS A 185 -3.15 -14.57 -19.24
C LYS A 185 -2.74 -14.66 -20.69
#